data_57b33940c413d9f3dbd3ea7dc427dce8
#
_entry.id   57b33940c413d9f3dbd3ea7dc427dce8
#
_cell.length_a   1.000
_cell.length_b   1.000
_cell.length_c   1.000
_cell.angle_alpha   90.00
_cell.angle_beta   90.00
_cell.angle_gamma   90.00
#
_symmetry.space_group_name_H-M   'P 1'
#
loop_
_entity.id
_entity.type
_entity.pdbx_description
1 polymer ?
#
loop_
_entity_poly.entity_id
_entity_poly.type
_entity_poly.pdbx_seq_one_letter_code
_entity_poly.pdbx_strand_id
1 'polypeptide(L)'
;MNCSELLPPASVRGMRELQRAEFQKRVQVPQLRVPEQQVQRVIPLVKKFLLKMEHMHPVRAVDKSREILLHPMPIKAWESLPTEDLQKQQVTQENFSFVELELNYENWSANEILKSVLPEEEEGMTSYSRIGHIVHLNLRDHLLPYKQLIGEVLRDKLPNCRTVVNKASSIDNTYRNFQLELICGEAEYQVETKENGIPFEFDFSKVYWNPRLSTEHERIVKLLQPGDVLYDVFAGVGPFSVPAAKKRCHVLANDLNPVSFHWLQHNAKRNKCLSNIKMSNKDGREFILKELRADLLQRLRLTDTSSYATHITMNLPAMAVEFLDAFRGLYTDNELADISDAVVFPTVHVYSFAKGENTKALVRAQVEQNLASTLDEKQLQGISFVRNVAPNKDMYRVSFKLTRHLLTTSKEAEANNVRKRCAEDEKVDPEVAATKVKCV
;
A
#
# COMPACT_ATOMS: atom_id res chain seq x y z
N MET A 1 36.20 12.19 -15.35
CA MET A 1 35.18 13.15 -14.86
C MET A 1 34.09 12.35 -14.18
N ASN A 2 33.92 12.57 -12.90
CA ASN A 2 32.96 11.83 -12.08
C ASN A 2 31.52 12.31 -12.34
N CYS A 3 30.54 11.45 -12.12
CA CYS A 3 29.10 11.76 -12.12
C CYS A 3 28.75 12.99 -11.24
N SER A 4 29.68 13.46 -10.44
CA SER A 4 29.56 14.57 -9.50
C SER A 4 29.45 15.97 -10.15
N GLU A 5 29.80 16.12 -11.43
CA GLU A 5 29.80 17.47 -12.06
C GLU A 5 28.38 18.05 -12.22
N LEU A 6 27.39 17.21 -12.48
CA LEU A 6 25.99 17.64 -12.63
C LEU A 6 25.19 17.52 -11.31
N LEU A 7 25.77 17.03 -10.24
CA LEU A 7 25.12 17.00 -8.92
C LEU A 7 25.15 18.38 -8.26
N PRO A 8 24.28 18.66 -7.28
CA PRO A 8 24.34 19.87 -6.49
C PRO A 8 25.73 20.12 -5.87
N PRO A 9 26.05 21.39 -5.49
CA PRO A 9 27.35 21.70 -4.87
C PRO A 9 27.60 20.87 -3.61
N ALA A 10 28.87 20.46 -3.38
CA ALA A 10 29.22 19.73 -2.17
C ALA A 10 29.08 20.59 -0.89
N SER A 11 29.06 21.92 -1.01
CA SER A 11 28.88 22.86 0.09
C SER A 11 27.53 22.74 0.80
N VAL A 12 26.50 22.16 0.14
CA VAL A 12 25.18 21.97 0.74
C VAL A 12 25.09 20.77 1.68
N ARG A 13 26.15 19.94 1.76
CA ARG A 13 26.21 18.77 2.64
C ARG A 13 26.02 19.13 4.11
N GLY A 14 25.10 18.46 4.79
CA GLY A 14 24.79 18.72 6.21
C GLY A 14 23.94 19.96 6.47
N MET A 15 23.44 20.63 5.44
CA MET A 15 22.49 21.75 5.55
C MET A 15 21.22 21.28 6.29
N ARG A 16 20.77 22.03 7.29
CA ARG A 16 19.55 21.72 8.08
C ARG A 16 18.37 22.63 7.75
N GLU A 17 18.65 23.83 7.29
CA GLU A 17 17.66 24.81 6.84
C GLU A 17 17.87 25.05 5.35
N LEU A 18 16.81 24.99 4.55
CA LEU A 18 16.90 25.05 3.10
C LEU A 18 17.27 26.46 2.61
N GLN A 19 18.51 26.60 2.16
CA GLN A 19 19.03 27.83 1.54
C GLN A 19 19.16 27.61 0.03
N ARG A 20 18.10 27.92 -0.73
CA ARG A 20 18.02 27.67 -2.18
C ARG A 20 19.12 28.35 -2.98
N ALA A 21 19.61 29.50 -2.50
CA ALA A 21 20.71 30.23 -3.15
C ALA A 21 22.06 29.49 -3.14
N GLU A 22 22.28 28.62 -2.14
CA GLU A 22 23.51 27.82 -2.05
C GLU A 22 23.59 26.69 -3.12
N PHE A 23 22.49 26.44 -3.81
CA PHE A 23 22.44 25.48 -4.90
C PHE A 23 22.85 26.05 -6.26
N GLN A 24 23.73 27.05 -6.28
CA GLN A 24 24.28 27.61 -7.51
C GLN A 24 25.55 26.86 -7.90
N LYS A 25 25.65 26.48 -9.17
CA LYS A 25 26.82 25.78 -9.70
C LYS A 25 27.03 26.11 -11.18
N ARG A 26 28.27 26.39 -11.57
CA ARG A 26 28.69 26.50 -12.97
C ARG A 26 29.28 25.17 -13.44
N VAL A 27 28.84 24.71 -14.59
CA VAL A 27 29.27 23.45 -15.19
C VAL A 27 29.56 23.63 -16.67
N GLN A 28 30.62 23.00 -17.17
CA GLN A 28 30.92 22.94 -18.59
C GLN A 28 30.22 21.73 -19.21
N VAL A 29 29.37 21.97 -20.19
CA VAL A 29 28.65 20.90 -20.90
C VAL A 29 28.94 20.94 -22.40
N PRO A 30 29.05 19.78 -23.06
CA PRO A 30 29.21 19.73 -24.50
C PRO A 30 27.91 20.15 -25.19
N GLN A 31 28.02 20.81 -26.33
CA GLN A 31 26.91 21.22 -27.16
C GLN A 31 27.20 21.03 -28.65
N LEU A 32 26.11 20.89 -29.42
CA LEU A 32 26.13 21.06 -30.87
C LEU A 32 25.34 22.31 -31.23
N ARG A 33 25.96 23.20 -32.03
CA ARG A 33 25.29 24.37 -32.60
C ARG A 33 24.97 24.11 -34.07
N VAL A 34 23.70 24.00 -34.39
CA VAL A 34 23.22 23.63 -35.72
C VAL A 34 22.18 24.63 -36.25
N PRO A 35 22.09 24.86 -37.57
CA PRO A 35 21.02 25.63 -38.15
C PRO A 35 19.64 25.04 -37.80
N GLU A 36 18.64 25.90 -37.62
CA GLU A 36 17.28 25.48 -37.21
C GLU A 36 16.69 24.40 -38.14
N GLN A 37 16.96 24.48 -39.44
CA GLN A 37 16.45 23.53 -40.41
C GLN A 37 17.01 22.11 -40.26
N GLN A 38 18.18 21.95 -39.63
CA GLN A 38 18.83 20.66 -39.44
C GLN A 38 18.41 19.97 -38.12
N VAL A 39 17.79 20.69 -37.19
CA VAL A 39 17.50 20.19 -35.84
C VAL A 39 16.68 18.90 -35.87
N GLN A 40 15.63 18.83 -36.71
CA GLN A 40 14.77 17.64 -36.80
C GLN A 40 15.52 16.39 -37.28
N ARG A 41 16.60 16.56 -38.04
CA ARG A 41 17.44 15.45 -38.54
C ARG A 41 18.55 15.09 -37.55
N VAL A 42 19.06 16.05 -36.80
CA VAL A 42 20.15 15.87 -35.83
C VAL A 42 19.66 15.28 -34.49
N ILE A 43 18.51 15.75 -33.97
CA ILE A 43 17.97 15.31 -32.68
C ILE A 43 17.84 13.78 -32.58
N PRO A 44 17.31 13.02 -33.54
CA PRO A 44 17.24 11.56 -33.45
C PRO A 44 18.59 10.89 -33.23
N LEU A 45 19.65 11.44 -33.87
CA LEU A 45 21.02 10.88 -33.76
C LEU A 45 21.64 11.07 -32.38
N VAL A 46 21.30 12.18 -31.71
CA VAL A 46 21.88 12.54 -30.40
C VAL A 46 20.91 12.43 -29.24
N LYS A 47 19.69 11.97 -29.45
CA LYS A 47 18.61 11.91 -28.45
C LYS A 47 18.99 11.23 -27.14
N LYS A 48 19.78 10.15 -27.20
CA LYS A 48 20.26 9.41 -26.03
C LYS A 48 21.33 10.17 -25.22
N PHE A 49 21.93 11.19 -25.81
CA PHE A 49 22.98 12.00 -25.22
C PHE A 49 22.51 13.37 -24.75
N LEU A 50 21.24 13.72 -24.96
CA LEU A 50 20.71 15.01 -24.53
C LEU A 50 20.87 15.20 -23.03
N LEU A 51 21.27 16.40 -22.61
CA LEU A 51 21.29 16.81 -21.21
C LEU A 51 19.84 16.94 -20.71
N LYS A 52 19.47 16.11 -19.77
CA LYS A 52 18.15 16.11 -19.14
C LYS A 52 18.28 16.59 -17.70
N MET A 53 17.76 17.76 -17.42
CA MET A 53 17.64 18.34 -16.08
C MET A 53 16.24 18.94 -15.91
N GLU A 54 15.77 19.07 -14.68
CA GLU A 54 14.49 19.71 -14.42
C GLU A 54 14.51 21.18 -14.84
N HIS A 55 13.39 21.68 -15.30
CA HIS A 55 13.24 23.09 -15.79
C HIS A 55 14.29 23.54 -16.80
N MET A 56 14.91 22.60 -17.53
CA MET A 56 15.88 22.89 -18.57
C MET A 56 15.49 22.22 -19.91
N HIS A 57 15.43 23.03 -20.96
CA HIS A 57 15.26 22.51 -22.31
C HIS A 57 16.65 22.22 -22.91
N PRO A 58 16.94 20.97 -23.31
CA PRO A 58 18.23 20.61 -23.87
C PRO A 58 18.46 21.22 -25.27
N VAL A 59 17.44 21.75 -25.92
CA VAL A 59 17.52 22.41 -27.23
C VAL A 59 17.07 23.85 -27.05
N ARG A 60 17.99 24.80 -27.27
CA ARG A 60 17.76 26.23 -27.08
C ARG A 60 17.87 26.99 -28.40
N ALA A 61 17.08 28.04 -28.56
CA ALA A 61 17.22 28.96 -29.67
C ALA A 61 18.32 29.97 -29.40
N VAL A 62 19.24 30.15 -30.36
CA VAL A 62 20.29 31.17 -30.28
C VAL A 62 20.43 31.76 -31.68
N ASP A 63 19.99 33.00 -31.87
CA ASP A 63 19.93 33.69 -33.15
C ASP A 63 19.18 32.86 -34.23
N LYS A 64 19.87 32.52 -35.32
CA LYS A 64 19.38 31.70 -36.43
C LYS A 64 19.73 30.21 -36.31
N SER A 65 20.22 29.79 -35.14
CA SER A 65 20.70 28.43 -34.86
C SER A 65 20.05 27.86 -33.60
N ARG A 66 20.27 26.57 -33.37
CA ARG A 66 19.86 25.86 -32.15
C ARG A 66 21.10 25.30 -31.48
N GLU A 67 21.17 25.49 -30.18
CA GLU A 67 22.13 24.81 -29.31
C GLU A 67 21.46 23.56 -28.75
N ILE A 68 22.12 22.42 -28.92
CA ILE A 68 21.72 21.11 -28.44
C ILE A 68 22.69 20.72 -27.32
N LEU A 69 22.26 20.82 -26.08
CA LEU A 69 23.05 20.50 -24.90
C LEU A 69 23.16 18.99 -24.71
N LEU A 70 24.36 18.50 -24.50
CA LEU A 70 24.66 17.10 -24.37
C LEU A 70 25.15 16.79 -22.96
N HIS A 71 24.93 15.54 -22.53
CA HIS A 71 25.36 15.10 -21.22
C HIS A 71 26.88 14.89 -21.17
N PRO A 72 27.60 15.54 -20.24
CA PRO A 72 29.08 15.54 -20.23
C PRO A 72 29.71 14.20 -19.87
N MET A 73 28.97 13.25 -19.28
CA MET A 73 29.52 11.92 -18.95
C MET A 73 29.81 11.08 -20.20
N PRO A 74 28.83 10.79 -21.08
CA PRO A 74 29.08 10.02 -22.28
C PRO A 74 29.79 10.81 -23.37
N ILE A 75 29.67 12.15 -23.39
CA ILE A 75 30.24 12.99 -24.44
C ILE A 75 31.40 13.82 -23.90
N LYS A 76 32.60 13.39 -24.20
CA LYS A 76 33.86 14.04 -23.77
C LYS A 76 34.50 14.87 -24.90
N ALA A 77 34.26 14.46 -26.14
CA ALA A 77 34.80 15.10 -27.32
C ALA A 77 33.87 14.78 -28.52
N TRP A 78 34.14 15.38 -29.66
CA TRP A 78 33.40 15.16 -30.90
C TRP A 78 33.32 13.67 -31.27
N GLU A 79 34.41 12.94 -31.08
CA GLU A 79 34.55 11.50 -31.41
C GLU A 79 33.64 10.61 -30.54
N SER A 80 33.10 11.14 -29.45
CA SER A 80 32.10 10.45 -28.61
C SER A 80 30.71 10.41 -29.23
N LEU A 81 30.48 11.17 -30.27
CA LEU A 81 29.22 11.29 -31.02
C LEU A 81 29.17 10.32 -32.22
N PRO A 82 28.01 10.05 -32.80
CA PRO A 82 27.87 9.31 -34.06
C PRO A 82 28.29 10.20 -35.24
N THR A 83 29.60 10.43 -35.35
CA THR A 83 30.21 11.43 -36.24
C THR A 83 29.91 11.20 -37.70
N GLU A 84 29.91 9.93 -38.21
CA GLU A 84 29.56 9.60 -39.58
C GLU A 84 28.14 9.99 -39.96
N ASP A 85 27.17 9.74 -39.06
CA ASP A 85 25.76 10.08 -39.30
C ASP A 85 25.53 11.59 -39.19
N LEU A 86 26.24 12.27 -38.29
CA LEU A 86 26.19 13.72 -38.14
C LEU A 86 26.78 14.40 -39.39
N GLN A 87 27.91 13.90 -39.92
CA GLN A 87 28.52 14.42 -41.15
C GLN A 87 27.60 14.27 -42.36
N LYS A 88 26.81 13.20 -42.49
CA LYS A 88 25.76 13.05 -43.52
C LYS A 88 24.70 14.14 -43.41
N GLN A 89 24.50 14.72 -42.24
CA GLN A 89 23.63 15.85 -42.00
C GLN A 89 24.35 17.21 -42.05
N GLN A 90 25.57 17.25 -42.59
CA GLN A 90 26.40 18.46 -42.69
C GLN A 90 26.76 19.07 -41.32
N VAL A 91 26.83 18.25 -40.26
CA VAL A 91 27.27 18.66 -38.94
C VAL A 91 28.69 18.11 -38.75
N THR A 92 29.64 18.99 -38.51
CA THR A 92 31.08 18.71 -38.42
C THR A 92 31.58 19.02 -37.01
N GLN A 93 32.85 18.77 -36.75
CA GLN A 93 33.50 19.09 -35.48
C GLN A 93 33.45 20.60 -35.14
N GLU A 94 33.37 21.46 -36.12
CA GLU A 94 33.19 22.92 -35.92
C GLU A 94 31.88 23.30 -35.23
N ASN A 95 30.87 22.44 -35.35
CA ASN A 95 29.60 22.60 -34.67
C ASN A 95 29.63 22.19 -33.22
N PHE A 96 30.68 21.47 -32.79
CA PHE A 96 30.84 20.97 -31.45
C PHE A 96 31.68 21.95 -30.59
N SER A 97 31.20 22.25 -29.39
CA SER A 97 31.90 23.09 -28.42
C SER A 97 31.45 22.77 -27.01
N PHE A 98 32.09 23.40 -26.01
CA PHE A 98 31.63 23.38 -24.63
C PHE A 98 31.02 24.75 -24.28
N VAL A 99 29.95 24.73 -23.50
CA VAL A 99 29.30 25.94 -22.97
C VAL A 99 29.22 25.87 -21.47
N GLU A 100 29.42 27.01 -20.80
CA GLU A 100 29.18 27.14 -19.36
C GLU A 100 27.69 27.32 -19.09
N LEU A 101 27.15 26.48 -18.21
CA LEU A 101 25.79 26.59 -17.72
C LEU A 101 25.80 26.95 -16.24
N GLU A 102 24.94 27.90 -15.86
CA GLU A 102 24.59 28.14 -14.46
C GLU A 102 23.40 27.29 -14.08
N LEU A 103 23.62 26.32 -13.19
CA LEU A 103 22.59 25.51 -12.58
C LEU A 103 22.19 26.13 -11.24
N ASN A 104 20.92 25.98 -10.91
CA ASN A 104 20.37 26.46 -9.64
C ASN A 104 19.43 25.39 -9.05
N TYR A 105 18.86 25.66 -7.88
CA TYR A 105 17.97 24.76 -7.15
C TYR A 105 16.88 24.13 -8.03
N GLU A 106 16.35 24.87 -9.03
CA GLU A 106 15.26 24.37 -9.88
C GLU A 106 15.70 23.26 -10.84
N ASN A 107 16.99 23.15 -11.15
CA ASN A 107 17.50 22.18 -12.10
C ASN A 107 17.69 20.76 -11.54
N TRP A 108 17.57 20.55 -10.23
CA TRP A 108 17.71 19.24 -9.60
C TRP A 108 16.38 18.70 -9.08
N SER A 109 16.21 17.40 -9.17
CA SER A 109 15.08 16.68 -8.59
C SER A 109 15.17 16.66 -7.05
N ALA A 110 14.05 16.40 -6.39
CA ALA A 110 14.02 16.22 -4.94
C ALA A 110 15.05 15.19 -4.47
N ASN A 111 15.19 14.08 -5.20
CA ASN A 111 16.11 13.01 -4.85
C ASN A 111 17.59 13.44 -4.93
N GLU A 112 17.97 14.20 -5.97
CA GLU A 112 19.34 14.72 -6.12
C GLU A 112 19.67 15.72 -5.03
N ILE A 113 18.76 16.62 -4.71
CA ILE A 113 18.90 17.59 -3.63
C ILE A 113 19.08 16.87 -2.29
N LEU A 114 18.15 15.97 -1.94
CA LEU A 114 18.20 15.27 -0.66
C LEU A 114 19.45 14.38 -0.52
N LYS A 115 19.88 13.69 -1.59
CA LYS A 115 21.15 12.94 -1.58
C LYS A 115 22.36 13.81 -1.38
N SER A 116 22.34 15.06 -1.86
CA SER A 116 23.48 15.97 -1.72
C SER A 116 23.54 16.63 -0.36
N VAL A 117 22.40 16.82 0.30
CA VAL A 117 22.29 17.46 1.62
C VAL A 117 22.47 16.47 2.77
N LEU A 118 21.83 15.30 2.69
CA LEU A 118 21.82 14.32 3.78
C LEU A 118 23.20 13.65 3.94
N PRO A 119 23.58 13.25 5.16
CA PRO A 119 24.83 12.54 5.42
C PRO A 119 24.97 11.26 4.55
N GLU A 120 26.19 11.00 4.06
CA GLU A 120 26.45 9.82 3.21
C GLU A 120 26.53 8.51 4.00
N GLU A 121 26.93 8.60 5.27
CA GLU A 121 27.21 7.46 6.14
C GLU A 121 25.93 6.76 6.64
N GLU A 122 24.77 7.39 6.47
CA GLU A 122 23.49 6.88 6.95
C GLU A 122 22.55 6.59 5.78
N GLU A 123 21.63 5.64 5.97
CA GLU A 123 20.59 5.39 4.97
C GLU A 123 19.78 6.67 4.73
N GLY A 124 19.87 7.20 3.51
CA GLY A 124 19.12 8.38 3.08
C GLY A 124 17.60 8.18 3.14
N MET A 125 16.85 9.21 2.84
CA MET A 125 15.40 9.13 2.77
C MET A 125 14.97 8.18 1.66
N THR A 126 14.41 7.01 2.05
CA THR A 126 14.13 5.93 1.11
C THR A 126 12.74 5.98 0.50
N SER A 127 11.75 6.54 1.20
CA SER A 127 10.39 6.59 0.65
C SER A 127 9.44 7.52 1.40
N TYR A 128 8.51 8.08 0.66
CA TYR A 128 7.33 8.78 1.16
C TYR A 128 6.06 8.20 0.51
N SER A 129 4.90 8.51 1.07
CA SER A 129 3.61 8.18 0.46
C SER A 129 2.90 9.46 0.04
N ARG A 130 2.24 9.43 -1.12
CA ARG A 130 1.39 10.55 -1.56
C ARG A 130 -0.07 10.16 -1.40
N ILE A 131 -0.82 11.06 -0.76
CA ILE A 131 -2.26 10.90 -0.56
C ILE A 131 -2.90 12.23 -0.96
N GLY A 132 -3.44 12.29 -2.18
CA GLY A 132 -3.89 13.54 -2.77
C GLY A 132 -2.76 14.57 -2.82
N HIS A 133 -2.95 15.72 -2.15
CA HIS A 133 -1.97 16.79 -2.01
C HIS A 133 -1.03 16.64 -0.81
N ILE A 134 -1.25 15.60 0.03
CA ILE A 134 -0.42 15.34 1.20
C ILE A 134 0.75 14.43 0.84
N VAL A 135 1.95 14.80 1.29
CA VAL A 135 3.12 13.92 1.36
C VAL A 135 3.29 13.46 2.81
N HIS A 136 3.19 12.17 3.01
CA HIS A 136 3.32 11.54 4.32
C HIS A 136 4.67 10.84 4.46
N LEU A 137 5.43 11.25 5.46
CA LEU A 137 6.75 10.75 5.82
C LEU A 137 6.66 9.81 7.04
N ASN A 138 7.64 8.93 7.14
CA ASN A 138 7.96 8.15 8.33
C ASN A 138 9.48 8.22 8.51
N LEU A 139 9.94 9.34 9.05
CA LEU A 139 11.36 9.62 9.19
C LEU A 139 11.96 8.78 10.32
N ARG A 140 13.17 8.28 10.07
CA ARG A 140 14.01 7.65 11.11
C ARG A 140 14.64 8.73 11.97
N ASP A 141 15.09 8.37 13.16
CA ASP A 141 15.60 9.32 14.16
C ASP A 141 16.74 10.20 13.64
N HIS A 142 17.69 9.63 12.87
CA HIS A 142 18.81 10.36 12.29
C HIS A 142 18.38 11.42 11.24
N LEU A 143 17.19 11.26 10.64
CA LEU A 143 16.63 12.23 9.67
C LEU A 143 15.79 13.32 10.33
N LEU A 144 15.41 13.18 11.61
CA LEU A 144 14.59 14.17 12.31
C LEU A 144 15.22 15.57 12.35
N PRO A 145 16.57 15.74 12.50
CA PRO A 145 17.21 17.05 12.42
C PRO A 145 17.05 17.74 11.06
N TYR A 146 16.74 16.99 10.01
CA TYR A 146 16.57 17.49 8.63
C TYR A 146 15.11 17.57 8.21
N LYS A 147 14.15 17.26 9.10
CA LYS A 147 12.73 17.10 8.75
C LYS A 147 12.14 18.32 8.04
N GLN A 148 12.50 19.53 8.50
CA GLN A 148 12.02 20.79 7.91
C GLN A 148 12.53 20.93 6.47
N LEU A 149 13.84 20.77 6.25
CA LEU A 149 14.45 20.84 4.94
C LEU A 149 13.86 19.77 3.99
N ILE A 150 13.73 18.51 4.46
CA ILE A 150 13.14 17.41 3.68
C ILE A 150 11.72 17.79 3.25
N GLY A 151 10.92 18.32 4.17
CA GLY A 151 9.56 18.74 3.90
C GLY A 151 9.48 19.84 2.84
N GLU A 152 10.31 20.89 2.97
CA GLU A 152 10.33 21.99 2.03
C GLU A 152 10.77 21.55 0.63
N VAL A 153 11.83 20.74 0.52
CA VAL A 153 12.28 20.18 -0.77
C VAL A 153 11.17 19.37 -1.44
N LEU A 154 10.47 18.52 -0.69
CA LEU A 154 9.38 17.71 -1.24
C LEU A 154 8.20 18.58 -1.66
N ARG A 155 7.85 19.61 -0.87
CA ARG A 155 6.79 20.54 -1.22
C ARG A 155 7.10 21.31 -2.50
N ASP A 156 8.35 21.78 -2.66
CA ASP A 156 8.77 22.55 -3.83
C ASP A 156 8.83 21.69 -5.10
N LYS A 157 9.32 20.46 -4.97
CA LYS A 157 9.66 19.62 -6.14
C LYS A 157 8.56 18.63 -6.54
N LEU A 158 7.62 18.31 -5.67
CA LEU A 158 6.56 17.39 -6.01
C LEU A 158 5.32 18.14 -6.52
N PRO A 159 4.79 17.78 -7.69
CA PRO A 159 3.62 18.43 -8.25
C PRO A 159 2.41 18.27 -7.33
N ASN A 160 1.64 19.36 -7.12
CA ASN A 160 0.44 19.41 -6.28
C ASN A 160 0.67 19.04 -4.81
N CYS A 161 1.89 19.13 -4.29
CA CYS A 161 2.16 18.95 -2.88
C CYS A 161 1.87 20.26 -2.12
N ARG A 162 0.86 20.26 -1.23
CA ARG A 162 0.52 21.43 -0.40
C ARG A 162 0.85 21.21 1.06
N THR A 163 0.83 19.96 1.52
CA THR A 163 0.99 19.57 2.91
C THR A 163 2.01 18.46 3.03
N VAL A 164 3.00 18.64 3.89
CA VAL A 164 3.97 17.59 4.23
C VAL A 164 3.84 17.26 5.71
N VAL A 165 3.58 16.00 6.02
CA VAL A 165 3.43 15.50 7.38
C VAL A 165 4.39 14.35 7.68
N ASN A 166 4.81 14.26 8.92
CA ASN A 166 5.55 13.10 9.44
C ASN A 166 4.67 12.32 10.40
N LYS A 167 4.81 11.00 10.39
CA LYS A 167 4.19 10.14 11.38
C LYS A 167 4.83 10.39 12.76
N ALA A 168 4.04 10.85 13.72
CA ALA A 168 4.48 10.88 15.12
C ALA A 168 4.51 9.46 15.69
N SER A 169 5.37 9.22 16.67
CA SER A 169 5.62 7.89 17.25
C SER A 169 4.45 7.31 18.06
N SER A 170 3.47 8.13 18.46
CA SER A 170 2.30 7.66 19.21
C SER A 170 1.16 7.25 18.28
N ILE A 171 0.60 6.07 18.54
CA ILE A 171 -0.63 5.57 17.90
C ILE A 171 -1.77 5.81 18.88
N ASP A 172 -2.86 6.43 18.43
CA ASP A 172 -4.13 6.38 19.14
C ASP A 172 -4.61 4.91 19.16
N ASN A 173 -4.70 4.35 20.36
CA ASN A 173 -4.98 2.92 20.54
C ASN A 173 -6.40 2.53 20.16
N THR A 174 -7.38 3.44 20.15
CA THR A 174 -8.79 3.11 19.90
C THR A 174 -9.10 2.91 18.42
N TYR A 175 -8.67 3.84 17.56
CA TYR A 175 -8.99 3.80 16.11
C TYR A 175 -7.77 3.59 15.21
N ARG A 176 -6.57 3.44 15.79
CA ARG A 176 -5.28 3.24 15.09
C ARG A 176 -4.92 4.35 14.11
N ASN A 177 -5.38 5.55 14.37
CA ASN A 177 -4.95 6.72 13.64
C ASN A 177 -3.54 7.10 14.07
N PHE A 178 -2.72 7.51 13.12
CA PHE A 178 -1.42 8.08 13.43
C PHE A 178 -1.59 9.54 13.81
N GLN A 179 -0.95 9.98 14.88
CA GLN A 179 -0.75 11.40 15.06
C GLN A 179 0.20 11.90 13.96
N LEU A 180 -0.23 12.94 13.27
CA LEU A 180 0.52 13.57 12.19
C LEU A 180 1.17 14.83 12.72
N GLU A 181 2.49 14.94 12.56
CA GLU A 181 3.22 16.18 12.76
C GLU A 181 3.24 16.94 11.44
N LEU A 182 2.69 18.16 11.39
CA LEU A 182 2.83 19.03 10.23
C LEU A 182 4.29 19.50 10.14
N ILE A 183 4.95 19.16 9.04
CA ILE A 183 6.34 19.57 8.79
C ILE A 183 6.33 20.92 8.06
N CYS A 184 5.60 21.03 6.96
CA CYS A 184 5.48 22.30 6.23
C CYS A 184 4.23 22.33 5.36
N GLY A 185 3.88 23.53 4.90
CA GLY A 185 2.72 23.77 4.04
C GLY A 185 1.45 24.03 4.83
N GLU A 186 0.31 23.69 4.28
CA GLU A 186 -1.01 23.98 4.81
C GLU A 186 -1.45 22.88 5.78
N ALA A 187 -2.15 23.23 6.87
CA ALA A 187 -2.75 22.27 7.78
C ALA A 187 -4.09 21.73 7.22
N GLU A 188 -4.06 21.26 5.99
CA GLU A 188 -5.22 20.72 5.28
C GLU A 188 -5.08 19.20 5.17
N TYR A 189 -5.97 18.46 5.86
CA TYR A 189 -5.92 17.01 5.93
C TYR A 189 -7.04 16.32 5.15
N GLN A 190 -8.04 17.07 4.67
CA GLN A 190 -9.07 16.52 3.79
C GLN A 190 -8.49 16.34 2.39
N VAL A 191 -8.49 15.11 1.91
CA VAL A 191 -7.85 14.74 0.65
C VAL A 191 -8.83 14.11 -0.31
N GLU A 192 -8.61 14.38 -1.58
CA GLU A 192 -9.14 13.59 -2.68
C GLU A 192 -8.01 12.72 -3.26
N THR A 193 -8.28 11.45 -3.44
CA THR A 193 -7.35 10.52 -4.08
C THR A 193 -8.10 9.55 -4.98
N LYS A 194 -7.37 8.92 -5.89
CA LYS A 194 -7.95 7.93 -6.80
C LYS A 194 -7.19 6.61 -6.65
N GLU A 195 -7.90 5.54 -6.35
CA GLU A 195 -7.33 4.20 -6.28
C GLU A 195 -8.07 3.27 -7.23
N ASN A 196 -7.32 2.59 -8.11
CA ASN A 196 -7.86 1.65 -9.11
C ASN A 196 -9.05 2.23 -9.91
N GLY A 197 -8.98 3.52 -10.26
CA GLY A 197 -10.03 4.22 -10.99
C GLY A 197 -11.20 4.73 -10.15
N ILE A 198 -11.26 4.44 -8.86
CA ILE A 198 -12.30 4.85 -7.92
C ILE A 198 -11.85 6.11 -7.16
N PRO A 199 -12.60 7.22 -7.19
CA PRO A 199 -12.32 8.39 -6.38
C PRO A 199 -12.75 8.18 -4.93
N PHE A 200 -11.87 8.57 -4.02
CA PHE A 200 -12.08 8.60 -2.57
C PHE A 200 -11.80 9.99 -2.02
N GLU A 201 -12.54 10.35 -0.99
CA GLU A 201 -12.35 11.57 -0.22
C GLU A 201 -12.41 11.22 1.26
N PHE A 202 -11.54 11.81 2.08
CA PHE A 202 -11.49 11.60 3.53
C PHE A 202 -10.56 12.59 4.22
N ASP A 203 -10.72 12.72 5.55
CA ASP A 203 -9.77 13.41 6.41
C ASP A 203 -8.66 12.44 6.84
N PHE A 204 -7.46 12.60 6.24
CA PHE A 204 -6.32 11.70 6.47
C PHE A 204 -5.81 11.71 7.92
N SER A 205 -6.10 12.77 8.69
CA SER A 205 -5.72 12.84 10.10
C SER A 205 -6.60 11.99 11.03
N LYS A 206 -7.80 11.57 10.56
CA LYS A 206 -8.82 10.91 11.38
C LYS A 206 -9.16 9.50 10.92
N VAL A 207 -8.66 9.07 9.75
CA VAL A 207 -8.91 7.74 9.21
C VAL A 207 -7.61 7.05 8.81
N TYR A 208 -7.65 5.73 8.76
CA TYR A 208 -6.54 4.96 8.20
C TYR A 208 -6.63 4.90 6.68
N TRP A 209 -5.55 5.29 6.01
CA TRP A 209 -5.37 5.06 4.57
C TRP A 209 -3.92 4.70 4.27
N ASN A 210 -3.71 3.71 3.40
CA ASN A 210 -2.38 3.31 2.97
C ASN A 210 -2.36 2.99 1.47
N PRO A 211 -1.87 3.89 0.61
CA PRO A 211 -1.87 3.69 -0.84
C PRO A 211 -1.06 2.46 -1.31
N ARG A 212 -0.17 1.94 -0.45
CA ARG A 212 0.60 0.71 -0.76
C ARG A 212 -0.23 -0.57 -0.66
N LEU A 213 -1.50 -0.49 -0.23
CA LEU A 213 -2.44 -1.62 -0.22
C LEU A 213 -3.31 -1.68 -1.49
N SER A 214 -3.20 -0.73 -2.41
CA SER A 214 -4.05 -0.63 -3.60
C SER A 214 -4.06 -1.91 -4.45
N THR A 215 -2.92 -2.57 -4.60
CA THR A 215 -2.81 -3.86 -5.33
C THR A 215 -3.58 -4.97 -4.63
N GLU A 216 -3.59 -4.97 -3.30
CA GLU A 216 -4.32 -5.98 -2.52
C GLU A 216 -5.82 -5.71 -2.54
N HIS A 217 -6.23 -4.44 -2.44
CA HIS A 217 -7.63 -4.06 -2.62
C HIS A 217 -8.15 -4.51 -4.00
N GLU A 218 -7.37 -4.26 -5.05
CA GLU A 218 -7.70 -4.69 -6.40
C GLU A 218 -7.79 -6.22 -6.53
N ARG A 219 -6.89 -6.98 -5.87
CA ARG A 219 -6.92 -8.46 -5.90
C ARG A 219 -8.22 -9.02 -5.36
N ILE A 220 -8.70 -8.53 -4.22
CA ILE A 220 -9.98 -8.97 -3.65
C ILE A 220 -11.13 -8.58 -4.58
N VAL A 221 -11.18 -7.32 -5.05
CA VAL A 221 -12.26 -6.87 -5.94
C VAL A 221 -12.28 -7.65 -7.26
N LYS A 222 -11.13 -8.11 -7.76
CA LYS A 222 -11.06 -8.97 -8.96
C LYS A 222 -11.64 -10.36 -8.75
N LEU A 223 -11.61 -10.91 -7.53
CA LEU A 223 -12.24 -12.21 -7.22
C LEU A 223 -13.76 -12.14 -7.34
N LEU A 224 -14.37 -11.00 -7.04
CA LEU A 224 -15.81 -10.82 -7.00
C LEU A 224 -16.40 -10.76 -8.42
N GLN A 225 -17.62 -11.27 -8.57
CA GLN A 225 -18.45 -11.12 -9.76
C GLN A 225 -19.71 -10.29 -9.44
N PRO A 226 -20.38 -9.67 -10.44
CA PRO A 226 -21.66 -9.03 -10.20
C PRO A 226 -22.67 -10.01 -9.59
N GLY A 227 -23.33 -9.60 -8.50
CA GLY A 227 -24.25 -10.46 -7.73
C GLY A 227 -23.61 -11.15 -6.53
N ASP A 228 -22.27 -11.23 -6.46
CA ASP A 228 -21.57 -11.76 -5.28
C ASP A 228 -21.86 -10.93 -4.03
N VAL A 229 -21.60 -11.54 -2.87
CA VAL A 229 -21.77 -10.91 -1.56
C VAL A 229 -20.43 -10.64 -0.92
N LEU A 230 -20.24 -9.42 -0.42
CA LEU A 230 -19.07 -9.04 0.36
C LEU A 230 -19.50 -8.53 1.74
N TYR A 231 -19.00 -9.18 2.79
CA TYR A 231 -19.02 -8.67 4.16
C TYR A 231 -17.66 -8.07 4.49
N ASP A 232 -17.59 -6.76 4.72
CA ASP A 232 -16.35 -6.04 5.04
C ASP A 232 -16.40 -5.58 6.50
N VAL A 233 -15.72 -6.35 7.37
CA VAL A 233 -15.84 -6.19 8.84
C VAL A 233 -15.14 -4.93 9.33
N PHE A 234 -14.09 -4.50 8.64
CA PHE A 234 -13.25 -3.34 8.97
C PHE A 234 -13.05 -2.48 7.72
N ALA A 235 -14.14 -1.87 7.26
CA ALA A 235 -14.21 -1.29 5.93
C ALA A 235 -13.42 0.01 5.76
N GLY A 236 -13.06 0.71 6.85
CA GLY A 236 -12.42 2.02 6.76
C GLY A 236 -13.27 2.99 5.95
N VAL A 237 -12.66 3.68 5.00
CA VAL A 237 -13.33 4.59 4.05
C VAL A 237 -13.86 3.88 2.80
N GLY A 238 -13.77 2.55 2.74
CA GLY A 238 -14.37 1.70 1.73
C GLY A 238 -13.49 1.19 0.58
N PRO A 239 -12.17 0.96 0.74
CA PRO A 239 -11.30 0.56 -0.36
C PRO A 239 -11.64 -0.81 -0.97
N PHE A 240 -12.27 -1.74 -0.23
CA PHE A 240 -12.88 -2.95 -0.76
C PHE A 240 -14.35 -2.74 -1.09
N SER A 241 -15.10 -2.17 -0.14
CA SER A 241 -16.55 -2.09 -0.14
C SER A 241 -17.11 -1.24 -1.29
N VAL A 242 -16.54 -0.05 -1.54
CA VAL A 242 -17.03 0.87 -2.59
C VAL A 242 -16.80 0.30 -4.00
N PRO A 243 -15.60 -0.21 -4.36
CA PRO A 243 -15.41 -0.87 -5.66
C PRO A 243 -16.29 -2.11 -5.87
N ALA A 244 -16.48 -2.94 -4.82
CA ALA A 244 -17.35 -4.10 -4.86
C ALA A 244 -18.81 -3.72 -5.14
N ALA A 245 -19.33 -2.72 -4.41
CA ALA A 245 -20.67 -2.20 -4.61
C ALA A 245 -20.85 -1.59 -6.00
N LYS A 246 -19.84 -0.90 -6.51
CA LYS A 246 -19.83 -0.35 -7.89
C LYS A 246 -19.82 -1.47 -8.95
N LYS A 247 -19.22 -2.61 -8.64
CA LYS A 247 -19.24 -3.83 -9.47
C LYS A 247 -20.58 -4.58 -9.39
N ARG A 248 -21.57 -4.04 -8.69
CA ARG A 248 -22.90 -4.63 -8.45
C ARG A 248 -22.88 -5.87 -7.54
N CYS A 249 -21.91 -5.97 -6.64
CA CYS A 249 -21.95 -6.92 -5.54
C CYS A 249 -22.90 -6.40 -4.45
N HIS A 250 -23.48 -7.32 -3.67
CA HIS A 250 -24.20 -6.97 -2.45
C HIS A 250 -23.19 -6.81 -1.30
N VAL A 251 -23.10 -5.61 -0.74
CA VAL A 251 -22.06 -5.31 0.26
C VAL A 251 -22.71 -4.98 1.61
N LEU A 252 -22.24 -5.63 2.68
CA LEU A 252 -22.44 -5.16 4.06
C LEU A 252 -21.06 -4.74 4.59
N ALA A 253 -20.93 -3.45 4.89
CA ALA A 253 -19.67 -2.84 5.33
C ALA A 253 -19.79 -2.26 6.74
N ASN A 254 -18.79 -2.45 7.56
CA ASN A 254 -18.76 -1.99 8.93
C ASN A 254 -17.42 -1.35 9.28
N ASP A 255 -17.43 -0.30 10.09
CA ASP A 255 -16.25 0.22 10.74
C ASP A 255 -16.60 0.79 12.13
N LEU A 256 -15.70 0.56 13.10
CA LEU A 256 -15.88 1.05 14.46
C LEU A 256 -15.69 2.57 14.54
N ASN A 257 -14.75 3.12 13.74
CA ASN A 257 -14.45 4.56 13.74
C ASN A 257 -15.60 5.34 13.07
N PRO A 258 -16.31 6.20 13.82
CA PRO A 258 -17.44 6.96 13.27
C PRO A 258 -17.03 7.92 12.15
N VAL A 259 -15.77 8.38 12.14
CA VAL A 259 -15.25 9.22 11.05
C VAL A 259 -15.00 8.39 9.80
N SER A 260 -14.45 7.18 9.91
CA SER A 260 -14.33 6.23 8.80
C SER A 260 -15.70 5.88 8.21
N PHE A 261 -16.67 5.59 9.09
CA PHE A 261 -18.05 5.33 8.69
C PHE A 261 -18.69 6.50 7.93
N HIS A 262 -18.49 7.72 8.41
CA HIS A 262 -18.96 8.93 7.71
C HIS A 262 -18.37 9.01 6.28
N TRP A 263 -17.06 8.81 6.15
CA TRP A 263 -16.40 8.85 4.84
C TRP A 263 -16.75 7.65 3.95
N LEU A 264 -17.02 6.49 4.53
CA LEU A 264 -17.55 5.34 3.79
C LEU A 264 -18.90 5.69 3.12
N GLN A 265 -19.82 6.30 3.86
CA GLN A 265 -21.11 6.77 3.33
C GLN A 265 -20.92 7.82 2.24
N HIS A 266 -20.04 8.81 2.48
CA HIS A 266 -19.71 9.84 1.51
C HIS A 266 -19.16 9.22 0.21
N ASN A 267 -18.19 8.31 0.31
CA ASN A 267 -17.55 7.67 -0.84
C ASN A 267 -18.52 6.75 -1.60
N ALA A 268 -19.39 6.04 -0.92
CA ALA A 268 -20.43 5.24 -1.56
C ALA A 268 -21.42 6.12 -2.36
N LYS A 269 -21.83 7.27 -1.79
CA LYS A 269 -22.66 8.26 -2.47
C LYS A 269 -21.96 8.87 -3.68
N ARG A 270 -20.70 9.33 -3.50
CA ARG A 270 -19.88 9.93 -4.55
C ARG A 270 -19.71 8.98 -5.74
N ASN A 271 -19.55 7.68 -5.47
CA ASN A 271 -19.40 6.63 -6.48
C ASN A 271 -20.71 6.06 -7.01
N LYS A 272 -21.88 6.59 -6.58
CA LYS A 272 -23.21 6.19 -7.03
C LYS A 272 -23.52 4.70 -6.83
N CYS A 273 -23.11 4.13 -5.69
CA CYS A 273 -23.29 2.71 -5.40
C CYS A 273 -24.08 2.42 -4.12
N LEU A 274 -24.82 3.41 -3.58
CA LEU A 274 -25.63 3.28 -2.35
C LEU A 274 -26.67 2.17 -2.41
N SER A 275 -27.19 1.84 -3.59
CA SER A 275 -28.17 0.76 -3.75
C SER A 275 -27.61 -0.63 -3.47
N ASN A 276 -26.29 -0.80 -3.53
CA ASN A 276 -25.63 -2.10 -3.43
C ASN A 276 -24.84 -2.27 -2.12
N ILE A 277 -24.90 -1.28 -1.21
CA ILE A 277 -24.13 -1.31 0.03
C ILE A 277 -25.00 -0.91 1.22
N LYS A 278 -25.00 -1.76 2.25
CA LYS A 278 -25.49 -1.43 3.60
C LYS A 278 -24.29 -1.18 4.50
N MET A 279 -24.38 -0.17 5.36
CA MET A 279 -23.24 0.27 6.18
C MET A 279 -23.65 0.35 7.64
N SER A 280 -22.72 -0.02 8.55
CA SER A 280 -22.91 0.04 10.01
C SER A 280 -21.68 0.65 10.69
N ASN A 281 -21.91 1.27 11.85
CA ASN A 281 -20.86 1.79 12.70
C ASN A 281 -20.94 1.04 14.03
N LYS A 282 -20.29 -0.14 14.08
CA LYS A 282 -20.33 -1.07 15.20
C LYS A 282 -18.97 -1.68 15.48
N ASP A 283 -18.82 -2.24 16.67
CA ASP A 283 -17.72 -3.18 16.92
C ASP A 283 -17.76 -4.35 15.92
N GLY A 284 -16.59 -4.81 15.44
CA GLY A 284 -16.51 -5.87 14.44
C GLY A 284 -17.16 -7.17 14.90
N ARG A 285 -17.05 -7.53 16.18
CA ARG A 285 -17.68 -8.72 16.75
C ARG A 285 -19.20 -8.58 16.79
N GLU A 286 -19.69 -7.42 17.19
CA GLU A 286 -21.12 -7.13 17.16
C GLU A 286 -21.69 -7.22 15.75
N PHE A 287 -20.97 -6.67 14.77
CA PHE A 287 -21.34 -6.76 13.36
C PHE A 287 -21.43 -8.21 12.88
N ILE A 288 -20.43 -9.04 13.21
CA ILE A 288 -20.43 -10.47 12.85
C ILE A 288 -21.64 -11.18 13.49
N LEU A 289 -21.85 -10.99 14.78
CA LEU A 289 -22.87 -11.69 15.57
C LEU A 289 -24.31 -11.24 15.25
N LYS A 290 -24.52 -10.05 14.68
CA LYS A 290 -25.84 -9.51 14.40
C LYS A 290 -26.10 -9.36 12.91
N GLU A 291 -25.48 -8.37 12.24
CA GLU A 291 -25.79 -8.00 10.86
C GLU A 291 -25.37 -9.07 9.87
N LEU A 292 -24.09 -9.51 9.95
CA LEU A 292 -23.58 -10.56 9.08
C LEU A 292 -24.34 -11.86 9.30
N ARG A 293 -24.51 -12.26 10.57
CA ARG A 293 -25.25 -13.48 10.94
C ARG A 293 -26.66 -13.50 10.36
N ALA A 294 -27.41 -12.41 10.50
CA ALA A 294 -28.79 -12.34 10.02
C ALA A 294 -28.88 -12.41 8.49
N ASP A 295 -28.06 -11.62 7.79
CA ASP A 295 -28.05 -11.58 6.31
C ASP A 295 -27.52 -12.90 5.72
N LEU A 296 -26.46 -13.48 6.29
CA LEU A 296 -25.91 -14.76 5.84
C LEU A 296 -26.92 -15.90 6.02
N LEU A 297 -27.62 -15.99 7.16
CA LEU A 297 -28.62 -17.02 7.39
C LEU A 297 -29.75 -16.94 6.36
N GLN A 298 -30.22 -15.71 6.07
CA GLN A 298 -31.24 -15.49 5.05
C GLN A 298 -30.78 -15.98 3.67
N ARG A 299 -29.52 -15.70 3.30
CA ARG A 299 -28.93 -16.10 2.02
C ARG A 299 -28.72 -17.60 1.92
N LEU A 300 -28.25 -18.26 2.98
CA LEU A 300 -28.05 -19.70 3.02
C LEU A 300 -29.37 -20.49 2.82
N ARG A 301 -30.52 -19.86 3.17
CA ARG A 301 -31.86 -20.44 2.94
C ARG A 301 -32.41 -20.23 1.54
N LEU A 302 -31.76 -19.40 0.70
CA LEU A 302 -32.17 -19.26 -0.69
C LEU A 302 -31.82 -20.54 -1.46
N THR A 303 -32.76 -20.99 -2.31
CA THR A 303 -32.60 -22.26 -3.04
C THR A 303 -31.51 -22.26 -4.08
N ASP A 304 -31.07 -21.10 -4.54
CA ASP A 304 -30.00 -20.94 -5.55
C ASP A 304 -28.81 -20.19 -4.99
N THR A 305 -28.05 -20.86 -4.11
CA THR A 305 -26.76 -20.33 -3.58
C THR A 305 -25.59 -20.61 -4.52
N SER A 306 -25.79 -21.35 -5.61
CA SER A 306 -24.76 -21.63 -6.60
C SER A 306 -24.51 -20.48 -7.57
N SER A 307 -25.43 -19.51 -7.62
CA SER A 307 -25.38 -18.38 -8.56
C SER A 307 -24.46 -17.23 -8.11
N TYR A 308 -23.99 -17.21 -6.88
CA TYR A 308 -23.09 -16.18 -6.34
C TYR A 308 -22.12 -16.71 -5.29
N ALA A 309 -20.96 -16.09 -5.19
CA ALA A 309 -20.01 -16.35 -4.12
C ALA A 309 -20.19 -15.36 -2.95
N THR A 310 -19.86 -15.82 -1.74
CA THR A 310 -19.87 -14.97 -0.54
C THR A 310 -18.45 -14.85 0.01
N HIS A 311 -18.01 -13.63 0.21
CA HIS A 311 -16.69 -13.28 0.72
C HIS A 311 -16.79 -12.45 1.99
N ILE A 312 -15.87 -12.66 2.93
CA ILE A 312 -15.74 -11.88 4.16
C ILE A 312 -14.32 -11.30 4.20
N THR A 313 -14.18 -10.00 4.21
CA THR A 313 -12.88 -9.32 4.37
C THR A 313 -12.69 -8.82 5.79
N MET A 314 -11.50 -9.10 6.36
CA MET A 314 -11.13 -8.72 7.72
C MET A 314 -9.75 -8.07 7.71
N ASN A 315 -9.65 -6.83 7.20
CA ASN A 315 -8.39 -6.11 7.02
C ASN A 315 -8.04 -5.20 8.21
N LEU A 316 -7.78 -5.81 9.36
CA LEU A 316 -7.24 -5.17 10.55
C LEU A 316 -6.03 -6.00 11.06
N PRO A 317 -4.90 -6.03 10.33
CA PRO A 317 -3.92 -7.12 10.38
C PRO A 317 -3.28 -7.39 11.74
N ALA A 318 -3.34 -6.46 12.69
CA ALA A 318 -2.80 -6.67 14.03
C ALA A 318 -3.80 -7.30 15.01
N MET A 319 -5.11 -7.36 14.64
CA MET A 319 -6.18 -7.84 15.54
C MET A 319 -7.23 -8.69 14.83
N ALA A 320 -7.32 -8.65 13.50
CA ALA A 320 -8.42 -9.29 12.76
C ALA A 320 -8.60 -10.76 13.13
N VAL A 321 -7.50 -11.47 13.39
CA VAL A 321 -7.54 -12.89 13.77
C VAL A 321 -8.29 -13.13 15.09
N GLU A 322 -8.27 -12.17 16.02
CA GLU A 322 -8.95 -12.28 17.31
C GLU A 322 -10.48 -12.28 17.20
N PHE A 323 -11.03 -11.84 16.08
CA PHE A 323 -12.46 -11.82 15.79
C PHE A 323 -12.96 -13.10 15.13
N LEU A 324 -12.05 -14.02 14.74
CA LEU A 324 -12.41 -15.27 14.07
C LEU A 324 -13.23 -16.21 14.97
N ASP A 325 -13.03 -16.13 16.27
CA ASP A 325 -13.80 -16.90 17.25
C ASP A 325 -15.30 -16.57 17.27
N ALA A 326 -15.70 -15.41 16.70
CA ALA A 326 -17.10 -15.02 16.54
C ALA A 326 -17.86 -15.88 15.50
N PHE A 327 -17.15 -16.56 14.61
CA PHE A 327 -17.77 -17.47 13.65
C PHE A 327 -18.08 -18.87 14.25
N ARG A 328 -17.46 -19.22 15.38
CA ARG A 328 -17.72 -20.49 16.03
C ARG A 328 -19.06 -20.48 16.73
N GLY A 329 -19.89 -21.48 16.40
CA GLY A 329 -21.23 -21.57 16.97
C GLY A 329 -22.09 -20.34 16.64
N LEU A 330 -21.82 -19.69 15.50
CA LEU A 330 -22.59 -18.54 15.02
C LEU A 330 -24.05 -18.93 14.83
N TYR A 331 -24.33 -20.18 14.51
CA TYR A 331 -25.63 -20.79 14.40
C TYR A 331 -25.76 -22.05 15.24
N THR A 332 -26.99 -22.43 15.53
CA THR A 332 -27.32 -23.76 16.05
C THR A 332 -27.56 -24.75 14.90
N ASP A 333 -27.43 -26.04 15.17
CA ASP A 333 -27.75 -27.08 14.18
C ASP A 333 -29.21 -26.97 13.67
N ASN A 334 -30.16 -26.60 14.56
CA ASN A 334 -31.54 -26.39 14.20
C ASN A 334 -31.73 -25.21 13.21
N GLU A 335 -30.98 -24.12 13.36
CA GLU A 335 -31.05 -22.98 12.45
C GLU A 335 -30.54 -23.29 11.04
N LEU A 336 -29.61 -24.25 10.93
CA LEU A 336 -29.07 -24.70 9.66
C LEU A 336 -29.70 -26.02 9.17
N ALA A 337 -30.69 -26.59 9.88
CA ALA A 337 -31.26 -27.89 9.53
C ALA A 337 -31.87 -27.95 8.11
N ASP A 338 -32.49 -26.85 7.69
CA ASP A 338 -33.16 -26.73 6.39
C ASP A 338 -32.19 -26.41 5.24
N ILE A 339 -30.89 -26.19 5.55
CA ILE A 339 -29.89 -25.77 4.56
C ILE A 339 -29.26 -27.01 3.94
N SER A 340 -29.29 -27.10 2.60
CA SER A 340 -28.71 -28.20 1.83
C SER A 340 -27.21 -28.33 2.09
N ASP A 341 -26.69 -29.56 2.06
CA ASP A 341 -25.24 -29.82 2.13
C ASP A 341 -24.47 -29.36 0.88
N ALA A 342 -25.20 -29.10 -0.22
CA ALA A 342 -24.63 -28.54 -1.45
C ALA A 342 -24.34 -27.03 -1.37
N VAL A 343 -24.77 -26.34 -0.29
CA VAL A 343 -24.57 -24.90 -0.11
C VAL A 343 -23.09 -24.56 0.04
N VAL A 344 -22.64 -23.54 -0.68
CA VAL A 344 -21.28 -23.01 -0.58
C VAL A 344 -21.22 -21.97 0.52
N PHE A 345 -20.48 -22.28 1.59
CA PHE A 345 -20.24 -21.36 2.68
C PHE A 345 -19.23 -20.27 2.31
N PRO A 346 -19.24 -19.11 3.02
CA PRO A 346 -18.37 -17.98 2.71
C PRO A 346 -16.89 -18.31 2.76
N THR A 347 -16.12 -17.61 1.91
CA THR A 347 -14.67 -17.53 2.01
C THR A 347 -14.27 -16.33 2.85
N VAL A 348 -13.52 -16.56 3.92
CA VAL A 348 -12.93 -15.52 4.76
C VAL A 348 -11.56 -15.15 4.23
N HIS A 349 -11.27 -13.85 4.15
CA HIS A 349 -9.99 -13.25 3.81
C HIS A 349 -9.52 -12.43 5.02
N VAL A 350 -8.77 -13.06 5.91
CA VAL A 350 -8.25 -12.42 7.12
C VAL A 350 -6.80 -12.02 6.93
N TYR A 351 -6.46 -10.83 7.40
CA TYR A 351 -5.12 -10.28 7.31
C TYR A 351 -4.42 -10.37 8.65
N SER A 352 -3.15 -10.76 8.61
CA SER A 352 -2.31 -10.85 9.81
C SER A 352 -0.86 -10.48 9.51
N PHE A 353 -0.14 -10.15 10.58
CA PHE A 353 1.29 -9.92 10.53
C PHE A 353 2.04 -11.14 11.08
N ALA A 354 3.18 -11.44 10.43
CA ALA A 354 4.16 -12.36 10.97
C ALA A 354 5.56 -11.75 10.97
N LYS A 355 6.38 -12.18 11.90
CA LYS A 355 7.79 -11.75 12.04
C LYS A 355 8.68 -12.98 12.18
N GLY A 356 9.84 -12.96 11.54
CA GLY A 356 10.84 -14.03 11.61
C GLY A 356 10.79 -14.99 10.43
N GLU A 357 11.25 -16.23 10.66
CA GLU A 357 11.27 -17.29 9.66
C GLU A 357 9.93 -18.02 9.58
N ASN A 358 9.67 -18.68 8.46
CA ASN A 358 8.46 -19.47 8.22
C ASN A 358 7.14 -18.73 8.48
N THR A 359 7.08 -17.47 8.08
CA THR A 359 5.98 -16.55 8.32
C THR A 359 4.61 -17.07 7.85
N LYS A 360 4.57 -17.89 6.79
CA LYS A 360 3.32 -18.51 6.33
C LYS A 360 2.75 -19.51 7.34
N ALA A 361 3.60 -20.32 7.95
CA ALA A 361 3.16 -21.24 8.98
C ALA A 361 2.70 -20.51 10.25
N LEU A 362 3.38 -19.40 10.60
CA LEU A 362 2.99 -18.56 11.73
C LEU A 362 1.60 -17.95 11.56
N VAL A 363 1.30 -17.34 10.39
CA VAL A 363 -0.04 -16.75 10.17
C VAL A 363 -1.13 -17.81 10.08
N ARG A 364 -0.83 -19.00 9.55
CA ARG A 364 -1.75 -20.15 9.59
C ARG A 364 -2.06 -20.54 11.04
N ALA A 365 -1.04 -20.74 11.85
CA ALA A 365 -1.20 -21.10 13.26
C ALA A 365 -2.01 -20.05 14.05
N GLN A 366 -1.78 -18.75 13.79
CA GLN A 366 -2.58 -17.67 14.38
C GLN A 366 -4.06 -17.79 14.05
N VAL A 367 -4.38 -18.08 12.78
CA VAL A 367 -5.77 -18.27 12.32
C VAL A 367 -6.38 -19.51 12.98
N GLU A 368 -5.71 -20.65 12.93
CA GLU A 368 -6.18 -21.92 13.52
C GLU A 368 -6.38 -21.81 15.04
N GLN A 369 -5.47 -21.13 15.73
CA GLN A 369 -5.59 -20.89 17.17
C GLN A 369 -6.84 -20.07 17.51
N ASN A 370 -7.11 -18.99 16.78
CA ASN A 370 -8.26 -18.11 17.05
C ASN A 370 -9.59 -18.74 16.58
N LEU A 371 -9.56 -19.59 15.55
CA LEU A 371 -10.70 -20.42 15.16
C LEU A 371 -10.91 -21.58 16.15
N ALA A 372 -9.90 -21.92 16.97
CA ALA A 372 -9.78 -23.17 17.73
C ALA A 372 -10.13 -24.40 16.86
N SER A 373 -9.67 -24.40 15.63
CA SER A 373 -9.90 -25.46 14.64
C SER A 373 -8.75 -25.46 13.62
N THR A 374 -8.30 -26.64 13.24
CA THR A 374 -7.33 -26.80 12.15
C THR A 374 -8.00 -26.62 10.81
N LEU A 375 -7.31 -25.99 9.87
CA LEU A 375 -7.77 -25.82 8.48
C LEU A 375 -7.21 -26.97 7.63
N ASP A 376 -8.09 -27.82 7.11
CA ASP A 376 -7.70 -28.84 6.16
C ASP A 376 -7.40 -28.25 4.76
N GLU A 377 -6.89 -29.07 3.85
CA GLU A 377 -6.52 -28.63 2.49
C GLU A 377 -7.73 -28.18 1.64
N LYS A 378 -8.94 -28.60 1.97
CA LYS A 378 -10.16 -28.18 1.26
C LYS A 378 -10.66 -26.84 1.78
N GLN A 379 -10.47 -26.58 3.06
CA GLN A 379 -10.83 -25.33 3.71
C GLN A 379 -9.84 -24.21 3.38
N LEU A 380 -8.52 -24.47 3.47
CA LEU A 380 -7.49 -23.48 3.20
C LEU A 380 -7.37 -23.19 1.70
N GLN A 381 -7.82 -22.01 1.28
CA GLN A 381 -7.75 -21.57 -0.12
C GLN A 381 -6.40 -20.96 -0.49
N GLY A 382 -5.62 -20.52 0.50
CA GLY A 382 -4.27 -20.04 0.30
C GLY A 382 -3.79 -19.02 1.33
N ILE A 383 -2.46 -18.85 1.34
CA ILE A 383 -1.77 -17.87 2.16
C ILE A 383 -0.96 -16.97 1.22
N SER A 384 -1.39 -15.74 1.03
CA SER A 384 -0.82 -14.78 0.10
C SER A 384 0.01 -13.74 0.83
N PHE A 385 1.24 -13.52 0.40
CA PHE A 385 2.05 -12.38 0.82
C PHE A 385 1.42 -11.09 0.27
N VAL A 386 1.24 -10.10 1.14
CA VAL A 386 0.69 -8.80 0.77
C VAL A 386 1.83 -7.80 0.60
N ARG A 387 2.61 -7.59 1.65
CA ARG A 387 3.74 -6.68 1.61
C ARG A 387 4.66 -6.82 2.83
N ASN A 388 5.89 -6.35 2.71
CA ASN A 388 6.74 -6.07 3.86
C ASN A 388 6.27 -4.77 4.54
N VAL A 389 6.19 -4.76 5.87
CA VAL A 389 5.68 -3.63 6.69
C VAL A 389 6.81 -2.94 7.45
N ALA A 390 7.74 -3.73 7.96
CA ALA A 390 8.95 -3.28 8.65
C ALA A 390 10.03 -4.36 8.48
N PRO A 391 11.29 -4.11 8.82
CA PRO A 391 12.32 -5.14 8.80
C PRO A 391 11.84 -6.42 9.50
N ASN A 392 11.88 -7.53 8.79
CA ASN A 392 11.44 -8.86 9.24
C ASN A 392 9.96 -8.96 9.68
N LYS A 393 9.10 -8.02 9.26
CA LYS A 393 7.66 -8.04 9.55
C LYS A 393 6.87 -7.95 8.26
N ASP A 394 6.18 -9.04 7.94
CA ASP A 394 5.39 -9.19 6.73
C ASP A 394 3.90 -9.22 7.02
N MET A 395 3.11 -8.73 6.08
CA MET A 395 1.67 -8.81 6.07
C MET A 395 1.23 -9.93 5.12
N TYR A 396 0.36 -10.79 5.61
CA TYR A 396 -0.24 -11.87 4.84
C TYR A 396 -1.76 -11.79 4.87
N ARG A 397 -2.38 -12.34 3.81
CA ARG A 397 -3.78 -12.70 3.76
C ARG A 397 -3.88 -14.22 3.83
N VAL A 398 -4.66 -14.73 4.78
CA VAL A 398 -5.09 -16.12 4.85
C VAL A 398 -6.52 -16.18 4.34
N SER A 399 -6.76 -17.02 3.32
CA SER A 399 -8.09 -17.21 2.74
C SER A 399 -8.54 -18.64 3.02
N PHE A 400 -9.71 -18.79 3.62
CA PHE A 400 -10.27 -20.11 3.96
C PHE A 400 -11.79 -20.11 3.89
N LYS A 401 -12.39 -21.28 3.64
CA LYS A 401 -13.85 -21.47 3.65
C LYS A 401 -14.36 -21.76 5.04
N LEU A 402 -15.44 -21.11 5.43
CA LEU A 402 -16.23 -21.53 6.57
C LEU A 402 -16.91 -22.88 6.27
N THR A 403 -17.21 -23.64 7.30
CA THR A 403 -17.93 -24.91 7.18
C THR A 403 -19.12 -24.93 8.13
N ARG A 404 -20.11 -25.77 7.84
CA ARG A 404 -21.24 -26.01 8.73
C ARG A 404 -20.75 -26.35 10.13
N HIS A 405 -19.80 -27.29 10.23
CA HIS A 405 -19.24 -27.74 11.50
C HIS A 405 -18.67 -26.57 12.32
N LEU A 406 -17.85 -25.68 11.72
CA LEU A 406 -17.31 -24.53 12.42
C LEU A 406 -18.41 -23.58 12.88
N LEU A 407 -19.43 -23.36 12.05
CA LEU A 407 -20.52 -22.44 12.32
C LEU A 407 -21.50 -22.94 13.39
N THR A 408 -21.56 -24.26 13.67
CA THR A 408 -22.46 -24.84 14.69
C THR A 408 -21.74 -25.32 15.97
N THR A 409 -20.42 -25.47 15.93
CA THR A 409 -19.65 -25.92 17.12
C THR A 409 -19.49 -24.79 18.13
N SER A 410 -20.22 -24.85 19.23
CA SER A 410 -20.09 -23.85 20.31
C SER A 410 -18.83 -24.09 21.16
N LYS A 411 -18.31 -23.01 21.78
CA LYS A 411 -17.18 -23.07 22.73
C LYS A 411 -17.46 -24.00 23.91
N GLU A 412 -18.72 -24.10 24.34
CA GLU A 412 -19.17 -24.93 25.46
C GLU A 412 -19.22 -26.43 25.09
N ALA A 413 -19.57 -26.76 23.84
CA ALA A 413 -19.63 -28.14 23.38
C ALA A 413 -18.24 -28.80 23.37
N GLU A 414 -17.18 -28.08 22.99
CA GLU A 414 -15.81 -28.63 23.04
C GLU A 414 -15.27 -28.76 24.47
N ALA A 415 -15.51 -27.78 25.33
CA ALA A 415 -15.12 -27.89 26.72
C ALA A 415 -15.76 -29.13 27.38
N ASN A 416 -17.01 -29.43 27.03
CA ASN A 416 -17.71 -30.64 27.48
C ASN A 416 -17.18 -31.92 26.80
N ASN A 417 -16.78 -31.85 25.53
CA ASN A 417 -16.18 -33.01 24.83
C ASN A 417 -14.76 -33.31 25.36
N VAL A 418 -13.96 -32.26 25.64
CA VAL A 418 -12.65 -32.45 26.29
C VAL A 418 -12.80 -33.03 27.69
N ARG A 419 -13.76 -32.52 28.48
CA ARG A 419 -14.06 -33.11 29.82
C ARG A 419 -14.56 -34.55 29.73
N LYS A 420 -15.37 -34.90 28.70
CA LYS A 420 -15.80 -36.27 28.46
C LYS A 420 -14.64 -37.17 28.05
N ARG A 421 -13.77 -36.75 27.16
CA ARG A 421 -12.58 -37.53 26.75
C ARG A 421 -11.61 -37.72 27.93
N CYS A 422 -11.33 -36.67 28.69
CA CYS A 422 -10.52 -36.82 29.90
C CYS A 422 -11.16 -37.78 30.94
N ALA A 423 -12.50 -37.75 31.05
CA ALA A 423 -13.22 -38.67 31.94
C ALA A 423 -13.33 -40.10 31.38
N GLU A 424 -13.22 -40.28 30.07
CA GLU A 424 -13.15 -41.61 29.42
C GLU A 424 -11.72 -42.18 29.48
N ASP A 425 -10.69 -41.35 29.32
CA ASP A 425 -9.28 -41.75 29.51
C ASP A 425 -8.93 -42.07 30.97
N GLU A 426 -9.61 -41.48 31.96
CA GLU A 426 -9.48 -41.85 33.38
C GLU A 426 -10.21 -43.17 33.72
N LYS A 427 -11.04 -43.72 32.86
CA LYS A 427 -11.73 -44.99 33.02
C LYS A 427 -11.03 -46.17 32.37
N VAL A 428 -9.92 -45.98 31.67
CA VAL A 428 -9.09 -47.05 31.16
C VAL A 428 -8.20 -47.58 32.28
N ASP A 429 -8.39 -48.83 32.58
CA ASP A 429 -7.86 -49.75 33.58
C ASP A 429 -6.47 -49.37 34.19
N PRO A 430 -6.31 -49.40 35.54
CA PRO A 430 -5.05 -49.11 36.24
C PRO A 430 -3.91 -50.08 35.93
N GLU A 431 -4.13 -51.21 35.30
CA GLU A 431 -3.08 -52.21 34.98
C GLU A 431 -2.17 -51.86 33.80
N VAL A 432 -2.53 -50.88 32.92
CA VAL A 432 -1.70 -50.44 31.80
C VAL A 432 -0.75 -49.28 32.11
N ALA A 433 -0.97 -48.61 33.23
CA ALA A 433 -0.13 -47.49 33.67
C ALA A 433 1.22 -47.88 34.32
N ALA A 434 1.39 -49.16 34.71
CA ALA A 434 2.60 -49.65 35.38
C ALA A 434 3.77 -50.02 34.43
N THR A 435 3.58 -49.99 33.12
CA THR A 435 4.61 -50.49 32.16
C THR A 435 5.37 -49.39 31.42
N LYS A 436 5.09 -48.10 31.67
CA LYS A 436 5.77 -46.97 30.99
C LYS A 436 6.68 -46.12 31.89
N VAL A 437 7.00 -46.56 33.11
CA VAL A 437 8.01 -45.92 33.96
C VAL A 437 9.20 -46.89 34.15
N LYS A 438 9.82 -47.31 33.06
CA LYS A 438 11.20 -47.82 33.01
C LYS A 438 11.69 -47.73 31.55
N CYS A 439 12.25 -46.60 31.22
CA CYS A 439 13.41 -46.41 30.31
C CYS A 439 13.62 -44.91 30.15
N VAL A 440 14.58 -44.44 30.94
CA VAL A 440 15.50 -43.30 30.78
C VAL A 440 14.95 -42.00 30.25
#